data_24bd43341f8fe28169ae46baca3291b0
#
_entry.id   24bd43341f8fe28169ae46baca3291b0
#
_cell.length_a   1.000
_cell.length_b   1.000
_cell.length_c   1.000
_cell.angle_alpha   90.00
_cell.angle_beta   90.00
_cell.angle_gamma   90.00
#
_symmetry.space_group_name_H-M   'P 1'
#
loop_
_entity.id
_entity.type
_entity.pdbx_description
1 polymer ?
#
loop_
_entity_poly.entity_id
_entity_poly.type
_entity_poly.pdbx_seq_one_letter_code
_entity_poly.pdbx_strand_id
1 'polypeptide(L)'
;SVLTPLDATFKRLHHFGHLASIAGWDQAAMMPSKGNEARAAAMAELQVLMHQTLTNPALKAQFEAAQSANLPEYDQANLNEMHRDWSMVNRLPQDLVEAQSLAGARCEHAWRTQRKANDWQGFLGNFREVVKLARQEAKLLADATGSTPYEALMDKFEPGMAESAITSLFG
;
A
#
# COMPACT_ATOMS: atom_id res chain seq x y z
N SER A 1 24.87 2.12 14.82
CA SER A 1 24.63 1.48 13.52
C SER A 1 24.12 2.49 12.53
N VAL A 2 24.53 2.39 11.28
CA VAL A 2 24.01 3.21 10.18
C VAL A 2 22.49 3.00 10.00
N LEU A 3 21.95 1.85 10.42
CA LEU A 3 20.51 1.53 10.38
C LEU A 3 19.70 2.16 11.51
N THR A 4 20.32 2.62 12.59
CA THR A 4 19.60 3.09 13.79
C THR A 4 18.49 4.12 13.49
N PRO A 5 18.67 5.13 12.60
CA PRO A 5 17.61 6.07 12.27
C PRO A 5 16.44 5.42 11.50
N LEU A 6 16.76 4.51 10.56
CA LEU A 6 15.76 3.74 9.80
C LEU A 6 14.99 2.81 10.73
N ASP A 7 15.68 2.03 11.56
CA ASP A 7 15.06 1.12 12.54
C ASP A 7 14.08 1.87 13.46
N ALA A 8 14.47 3.03 13.97
CA ALA A 8 13.60 3.85 14.82
C ALA A 8 12.34 4.31 14.07
N THR A 9 12.48 4.71 12.81
CA THR A 9 11.36 5.15 11.98
C THR A 9 10.42 3.99 11.65
N PHE A 10 10.94 2.87 11.18
CA PHE A 10 10.13 1.71 10.80
C PHE A 10 9.51 1.00 12.00
N LYS A 11 10.19 0.98 13.15
CA LYS A 11 9.59 0.53 14.42
C LYS A 11 8.40 1.40 14.82
N ARG A 12 8.50 2.71 14.65
CA ARG A 12 7.38 3.63 14.92
C ARG A 12 6.22 3.39 13.96
N LEU A 13 6.50 3.19 12.67
CA LEU A 13 5.49 2.85 11.65
C LEU A 13 4.81 1.51 11.98
N HIS A 14 5.57 0.50 12.41
CA HIS A 14 5.02 -0.78 12.87
C HIS A 14 4.04 -0.59 14.03
N HIS A 15 4.37 0.26 15.02
CA HIS A 15 3.46 0.55 16.13
C HIS A 15 2.17 1.24 15.64
N PHE A 16 2.27 2.18 14.71
CA PHE A 16 1.10 2.81 14.11
C PHE A 16 0.26 1.82 13.29
N GLY A 17 0.88 0.95 12.53
CA GLY A 17 0.22 -0.13 11.81
C GLY A 17 -0.55 -1.08 12.74
N HIS A 18 0.05 -1.41 13.89
CA HIS A 18 -0.62 -2.21 14.92
C HIS A 18 -1.88 -1.53 15.47
N LEU A 19 -1.80 -0.22 15.80
CA LEU A 19 -2.96 0.57 16.23
C LEU A 19 -4.04 0.63 15.14
N ALA A 20 -3.63 0.84 13.88
CA ALA A 20 -4.55 0.86 12.75
C ALA A 20 -5.27 -0.49 12.58
N SER A 21 -4.56 -1.60 12.75
CA SER A 21 -5.15 -2.95 12.65
C SER A 21 -6.18 -3.22 13.75
N ILE A 22 -5.89 -2.82 15.00
CA ILE A 22 -6.85 -2.94 16.11
C ILE A 22 -8.08 -2.06 15.84
N ALA A 23 -7.88 -0.81 15.40
CA ALA A 23 -8.98 0.10 15.10
C ALA A 23 -9.85 -0.39 13.93
N GLY A 24 -9.22 -0.99 12.90
CA GLY A 24 -9.93 -1.62 11.78
C GLY A 24 -10.73 -2.85 12.20
N TRP A 25 -10.15 -3.71 13.04
CA TRP A 25 -10.86 -4.85 13.61
C TRP A 25 -12.08 -4.41 14.44
N ASP A 26 -11.90 -3.44 15.33
CA ASP A 26 -12.99 -2.91 16.15
C ASP A 26 -14.10 -2.30 15.27
N GLN A 27 -13.73 -1.57 14.21
CA GLN A 27 -14.69 -1.03 13.26
C GLN A 27 -15.55 -2.11 12.57
N ALA A 28 -14.94 -3.24 12.26
CA ALA A 28 -15.64 -4.35 11.58
C ALA A 28 -16.50 -5.19 12.53
N ALA A 29 -16.07 -5.36 13.79
CA ALA A 29 -16.59 -6.37 14.70
C ALA A 29 -17.41 -5.81 15.87
N MET A 30 -17.02 -4.69 16.45
CA MET A 30 -17.54 -4.24 17.75
C MET A 30 -18.10 -2.81 17.75
N MET A 31 -17.66 -1.96 16.83
CA MET A 31 -17.96 -0.53 16.85
C MET A 31 -19.48 -0.27 16.71
N PRO A 32 -20.08 0.55 17.60
CA PRO A 32 -21.47 0.99 17.43
C PRO A 32 -21.66 1.76 16.11
N SER A 33 -22.83 1.60 15.48
CA SER A 33 -23.15 2.21 14.17
C SER A 33 -22.96 3.74 14.13
N LYS A 34 -23.13 4.43 15.25
CA LYS A 34 -22.90 5.88 15.37
C LYS A 34 -21.43 6.27 15.53
N GLY A 35 -20.53 5.32 15.74
CA GLY A 35 -19.09 5.57 15.91
C GLY A 35 -18.32 5.75 14.60
N ASN A 36 -18.94 5.47 13.46
CA ASN A 36 -18.25 5.37 12.17
C ASN A 36 -17.53 6.65 11.74
N GLU A 37 -18.16 7.81 11.91
CA GLU A 37 -17.58 9.09 11.49
C GLU A 37 -16.32 9.43 12.31
N ALA A 38 -16.41 9.32 13.63
CA ALA A 38 -15.26 9.59 14.51
C ALA A 38 -14.12 8.62 14.29
N ARG A 39 -14.42 7.32 14.05
CA ARG A 39 -13.42 6.31 13.75
C ARG A 39 -12.75 6.58 12.39
N ALA A 40 -13.52 6.89 11.36
CA ALA A 40 -12.99 7.20 10.03
C ALA A 40 -12.07 8.41 10.08
N ALA A 41 -12.44 9.47 10.79
CA ALA A 41 -11.59 10.65 10.98
C ALA A 41 -10.28 10.30 11.68
N ALA A 42 -10.33 9.55 12.79
CA ALA A 42 -9.13 9.16 13.53
C ALA A 42 -8.19 8.26 12.68
N MET A 43 -8.75 7.35 11.91
CA MET A 43 -7.97 6.48 11.00
C MET A 43 -7.33 7.28 9.86
N ALA A 44 -8.03 8.27 9.31
CA ALA A 44 -7.48 9.15 8.28
C ALA A 44 -6.28 9.94 8.80
N GLU A 45 -6.37 10.53 10.01
CA GLU A 45 -5.24 11.24 10.64
C GLU A 45 -4.03 10.31 10.86
N LEU A 46 -4.27 9.08 11.33
CA LEU A 46 -3.19 8.10 11.52
C LEU A 46 -2.52 7.73 10.18
N GLN A 47 -3.30 7.56 9.12
CA GLN A 47 -2.78 7.26 7.78
C GLN A 47 -1.96 8.43 7.23
N VAL A 48 -2.43 9.67 7.42
CA VAL A 48 -1.67 10.88 7.04
C VAL A 48 -0.34 10.93 7.77
N LEU A 49 -0.31 10.67 9.07
CA LEU A 49 0.92 10.65 9.87
C LEU A 49 1.90 9.56 9.39
N MET A 50 1.40 8.36 9.09
CA MET A 50 2.22 7.27 8.54
C MET A 50 2.79 7.63 7.17
N HIS A 51 1.97 8.19 6.29
CA HIS A 51 2.39 8.64 4.96
C HIS A 51 3.45 9.73 5.05
N GLN A 52 3.24 10.78 5.86
CA GLN A 52 4.22 11.85 6.07
C GLN A 52 5.54 11.33 6.64
N THR A 53 5.48 10.29 7.48
CA THR A 53 6.67 9.65 8.02
C THR A 53 7.46 8.94 6.91
N LEU A 54 6.79 8.19 6.03
CA LEU A 54 7.42 7.47 4.91
C LEU A 54 7.86 8.40 3.76
N THR A 55 7.23 9.54 3.57
CA THR A 55 7.60 10.52 2.54
C THR A 55 8.56 11.59 3.04
N ASN A 56 9.07 11.48 4.26
CA ASN A 56 10.06 12.41 4.79
C ASN A 56 11.32 12.40 3.92
N PRO A 57 11.74 13.54 3.34
CA PRO A 57 12.92 13.63 2.45
C PRO A 57 14.23 13.13 3.08
N ALA A 58 14.35 13.18 4.39
CA ALA A 58 15.54 12.70 5.11
C ALA A 58 15.75 11.17 4.96
N LEU A 59 14.70 10.40 4.71
CA LEU A 59 14.81 8.95 4.55
C LEU A 59 15.65 8.57 3.33
N LYS A 60 15.57 9.32 2.24
CA LYS A 60 16.37 9.06 1.04
C LYS A 60 17.86 9.01 1.36
N ALA A 61 18.38 10.03 2.02
CA ALA A 61 19.80 10.09 2.40
C ALA A 61 20.18 8.97 3.40
N GLN A 62 19.26 8.59 4.30
CA GLN A 62 19.48 7.49 5.25
C GLN A 62 19.57 6.15 4.52
N PHE A 63 18.70 5.89 3.52
CA PHE A 63 18.78 4.69 2.69
C PHE A 63 20.07 4.64 1.86
N GLU A 64 20.46 5.74 1.22
CA GLU A 64 21.70 5.82 0.43
C GLU A 64 22.93 5.51 1.30
N ALA A 65 22.99 6.06 2.52
CA ALA A 65 24.07 5.77 3.47
C ALA A 65 24.07 4.29 3.92
N ALA A 66 22.91 3.72 4.19
CA ALA A 66 22.77 2.33 4.62
C ALA A 66 23.13 1.34 3.51
N GLN A 67 22.71 1.60 2.27
CA GLN A 67 23.03 0.76 1.10
C GLN A 67 24.53 0.74 0.75
N SER A 68 25.25 1.81 1.11
CA SER A 68 26.70 1.89 0.91
C SER A 68 27.50 1.18 2.00
N ALA A 69 26.86 0.69 3.06
CA ALA A 69 27.51 0.04 4.18
C ALA A 69 27.60 -1.48 3.98
N ASN A 70 28.66 -2.09 4.50
CA ASN A 70 28.77 -3.55 4.58
C ASN A 70 28.00 -4.05 5.80
N LEU A 71 26.78 -4.55 5.58
CA LEU A 71 25.87 -4.99 6.62
C LEU A 71 25.87 -6.52 6.77
N PRO A 72 25.65 -7.03 7.98
CA PRO A 72 25.30 -8.46 8.18
C PRO A 72 24.08 -8.83 7.37
N GLU A 73 23.97 -10.11 7.01
CA GLU A 73 22.88 -10.65 6.16
C GLU A 73 21.47 -10.28 6.66
N TYR A 74 21.23 -10.41 7.97
CA TYR A 74 19.95 -10.05 8.58
C TYR A 74 19.63 -8.57 8.47
N ASP A 75 20.63 -7.71 8.71
CA ASP A 75 20.49 -6.25 8.60
C ASP A 75 20.27 -5.82 7.14
N GLN A 76 20.92 -6.51 6.20
CA GLN A 76 20.70 -6.29 4.77
C GLN A 76 19.29 -6.68 4.35
N ALA A 77 18.77 -7.80 4.84
CA ALA A 77 17.39 -8.22 4.58
C ALA A 77 16.38 -7.19 5.13
N ASN A 78 16.58 -6.72 6.37
CA ASN A 78 15.77 -5.67 6.96
C ASN A 78 15.82 -4.37 6.14
N LEU A 79 17.02 -3.96 5.71
CA LEU A 79 17.19 -2.76 4.87
C LEU A 79 16.41 -2.89 3.57
N ASN A 80 16.44 -4.06 2.93
CA ASN A 80 15.73 -4.32 1.68
C ASN A 80 14.21 -4.18 1.86
N GLU A 81 13.64 -4.74 2.94
CA GLU A 81 12.21 -4.61 3.24
C GLU A 81 11.81 -3.17 3.56
N MET A 82 12.57 -2.47 4.40
CA MET A 82 12.33 -1.06 4.70
C MET A 82 12.40 -0.20 3.43
N HIS A 83 13.37 -0.46 2.56
CA HIS A 83 13.52 0.25 1.29
C HIS A 83 12.37 -0.06 0.33
N ARG A 84 11.87 -1.29 0.29
CA ARG A 84 10.73 -1.68 -0.51
C ARG A 84 9.48 -0.90 -0.11
N ASP A 85 9.15 -0.88 1.17
CA ASP A 85 8.00 -0.13 1.71
C ASP A 85 8.10 1.37 1.41
N TRP A 86 9.27 1.96 1.66
CA TRP A 86 9.53 3.36 1.36
C TRP A 86 9.40 3.67 -0.13
N SER A 87 9.98 2.83 -0.99
CA SER A 87 9.96 3.01 -2.44
C SER A 87 8.54 2.97 -2.99
N MET A 88 7.72 2.04 -2.51
CA MET A 88 6.35 1.85 -2.98
C MET A 88 5.51 3.10 -2.74
N VAL A 89 5.62 3.71 -1.56
CA VAL A 89 4.89 4.94 -1.22
C VAL A 89 5.41 6.15 -2.01
N ASN A 90 6.73 6.23 -2.24
CA ASN A 90 7.34 7.40 -2.90
C ASN A 90 7.32 7.35 -4.44
N ARG A 91 6.92 6.22 -5.04
CA ARG A 91 6.79 6.06 -6.49
C ARG A 91 5.43 6.51 -7.03
N LEU A 92 4.42 6.55 -6.19
CA LEU A 92 3.07 6.88 -6.61
C LEU A 92 2.77 8.37 -6.35
N PRO A 93 2.27 9.11 -7.35
CA PRO A 93 1.77 10.46 -7.15
C PRO A 93 0.61 10.49 -6.16
N GLN A 94 0.56 11.49 -5.30
CA GLN A 94 -0.46 11.61 -4.26
C GLN A 94 -1.88 11.69 -4.84
N ASP A 95 -2.06 12.39 -5.95
CA ASP A 95 -3.34 12.52 -6.65
C ASP A 95 -3.85 11.17 -7.18
N LEU A 96 -2.95 10.29 -7.65
CA LEU A 96 -3.33 8.94 -8.05
C LEU A 96 -3.79 8.10 -6.84
N VAL A 97 -3.07 8.16 -5.72
CA VAL A 97 -3.44 7.44 -4.49
C VAL A 97 -4.81 7.89 -3.97
N GLU A 98 -5.05 9.20 -3.97
CA GLU A 98 -6.35 9.77 -3.59
C GLU A 98 -7.47 9.32 -4.54
N ALA A 99 -7.23 9.40 -5.85
CA ALA A 99 -8.21 8.97 -6.85
C ALA A 99 -8.55 7.47 -6.72
N GLN A 100 -7.55 6.62 -6.46
CA GLN A 100 -7.76 5.18 -6.21
C GLN A 100 -8.61 4.93 -4.96
N SER A 101 -8.31 5.62 -3.86
CA SER A 101 -9.07 5.51 -2.61
C SER A 101 -10.54 5.89 -2.82
N LEU A 102 -10.81 7.01 -3.47
CA LEU A 102 -12.16 7.47 -3.75
C LEU A 102 -12.91 6.56 -4.74
N ALA A 103 -12.25 6.09 -5.79
CA ALA A 103 -12.85 5.18 -6.75
C ALA A 103 -13.16 3.82 -6.12
N GLY A 104 -12.25 3.28 -5.31
CA GLY A 104 -12.42 2.03 -4.57
C GLY A 104 -13.61 2.10 -3.61
N ALA A 105 -13.66 3.14 -2.78
CA ALA A 105 -14.75 3.35 -1.82
C ALA A 105 -16.12 3.47 -2.52
N ARG A 106 -16.22 4.23 -3.62
CA ARG A 106 -17.45 4.35 -4.42
C ARG A 106 -17.86 3.01 -5.03
N CYS A 107 -16.90 2.29 -5.60
CA CYS A 107 -17.15 1.00 -6.23
C CYS A 107 -17.65 -0.03 -5.21
N GLU A 108 -17.00 -0.13 -4.06
CA GLU A 108 -17.40 -1.03 -2.97
C GLU A 108 -18.78 -0.68 -2.40
N HIS A 109 -19.04 0.60 -2.15
CA HIS A 109 -20.33 1.05 -1.63
C HIS A 109 -21.48 0.69 -2.59
N ALA A 110 -21.33 0.99 -3.87
CA ALA A 110 -22.33 0.65 -4.88
C ALA A 110 -22.49 -0.86 -5.08
N TRP A 111 -21.37 -1.61 -5.04
CA TRP A 111 -21.36 -3.07 -5.18
C TRP A 111 -22.26 -3.77 -4.16
N ARG A 112 -22.34 -3.29 -2.92
CA ARG A 112 -23.16 -3.91 -1.85
C ARG A 112 -24.65 -4.05 -2.24
N THR A 113 -25.20 -3.11 -2.99
CA THR A 113 -26.57 -3.14 -3.50
C THR A 113 -26.65 -3.79 -4.88
N GLN A 114 -25.75 -3.45 -5.78
CA GLN A 114 -25.71 -3.96 -7.14
C GLN A 114 -25.47 -5.47 -7.19
N ARG A 115 -24.62 -6.01 -6.31
CA ARG A 115 -24.40 -7.46 -6.21
C ARG A 115 -25.65 -8.22 -5.84
N LYS A 116 -26.44 -7.69 -4.89
CA LYS A 116 -27.72 -8.28 -4.48
C LYS A 116 -28.79 -8.22 -5.57
N ALA A 117 -28.79 -7.13 -6.35
CA ALA A 117 -29.71 -6.92 -7.47
C ALA A 117 -29.25 -7.60 -8.77
N ASN A 118 -28.10 -8.26 -8.78
CA ASN A 118 -27.44 -8.79 -9.99
C ASN A 118 -27.25 -7.73 -11.10
N ASP A 119 -27.02 -6.48 -10.71
CA ASP A 119 -26.83 -5.33 -11.60
C ASP A 119 -25.36 -5.22 -12.03
N TRP A 120 -24.96 -6.05 -12.98
CA TRP A 120 -23.63 -6.00 -13.57
C TRP A 120 -23.36 -4.71 -14.34
N GLN A 121 -24.33 -4.18 -15.05
CA GLN A 121 -24.15 -2.98 -15.86
C GLN A 121 -23.93 -1.73 -15.00
N GLY A 122 -24.66 -1.58 -13.90
CA GLY A 122 -24.43 -0.52 -12.94
C GLY A 122 -23.06 -0.62 -12.26
N PHE A 123 -22.64 -1.84 -11.87
CA PHE A 123 -21.33 -2.08 -11.28
C PHE A 123 -20.17 -1.73 -12.24
N LEU A 124 -20.31 -2.10 -13.51
CA LEU A 124 -19.25 -1.98 -14.52
C LEU A 124 -18.75 -0.53 -14.69
N GLY A 125 -19.61 0.46 -14.51
CA GLY A 125 -19.23 1.89 -14.58
C GLY A 125 -18.18 2.25 -13.55
N ASN A 126 -18.41 1.92 -12.28
CA ASN A 126 -17.46 2.18 -11.19
C ASN A 126 -16.21 1.29 -11.30
N PHE A 127 -16.38 0.04 -11.69
CA PHE A 127 -15.27 -0.91 -11.82
C PHE A 127 -14.28 -0.51 -12.91
N ARG A 128 -14.75 0.04 -14.03
CA ARG A 128 -13.88 0.56 -15.09
C ARG A 128 -12.93 1.64 -14.60
N GLU A 129 -13.39 2.54 -13.74
CA GLU A 129 -12.53 3.58 -13.17
C GLU A 129 -11.48 2.98 -12.22
N VAL A 130 -11.86 2.03 -11.39
CA VAL A 130 -10.90 1.30 -10.52
C VAL A 130 -9.82 0.60 -11.36
N VAL A 131 -10.20 -0.12 -12.42
CA VAL A 131 -9.25 -0.79 -13.31
C VAL A 131 -8.35 0.19 -14.06
N LYS A 132 -8.89 1.32 -14.51
CA LYS A 132 -8.10 2.38 -15.16
C LYS A 132 -7.02 2.93 -14.24
N LEU A 133 -7.37 3.25 -12.99
CA LEU A 133 -6.42 3.76 -12.00
C LEU A 133 -5.39 2.69 -11.58
N ALA A 134 -5.81 1.44 -11.44
CA ALA A 134 -4.89 0.33 -11.17
C ALA A 134 -3.88 0.13 -12.33
N ARG A 135 -4.29 0.32 -13.58
CA ARG A 135 -3.38 0.27 -14.73
C ARG A 135 -2.37 1.43 -14.75
N GLN A 136 -2.78 2.62 -14.29
CA GLN A 136 -1.85 3.76 -14.15
C GLN A 136 -0.80 3.47 -13.08
N GLU A 137 -1.21 2.95 -11.91
CA GLU A 137 -0.30 2.50 -10.86
C GLU A 137 0.66 1.43 -11.39
N ALA A 138 0.12 0.38 -12.02
CA ALA A 138 0.92 -0.71 -12.58
C ALA A 138 2.01 -0.21 -13.53
N LYS A 139 1.66 0.74 -14.40
CA LYS A 139 2.61 1.33 -15.34
C LYS A 139 3.72 2.11 -14.62
N LEU A 140 3.37 2.95 -13.64
CA LEU A 140 4.36 3.74 -12.88
C LEU A 140 5.32 2.85 -12.10
N LEU A 141 4.81 1.79 -11.47
CA LEU A 141 5.64 0.83 -10.75
C LEU A 141 6.53 0.02 -11.70
N ALA A 142 5.99 -0.44 -12.84
CA ALA A 142 6.73 -1.16 -13.86
C ALA A 142 7.85 -0.32 -14.48
N ASP A 143 7.56 0.94 -14.84
CA ASP A 143 8.55 1.88 -15.39
C ASP A 143 9.71 2.13 -14.39
N ALA A 144 9.42 2.10 -13.08
CA ALA A 144 10.42 2.30 -12.04
C ALA A 144 11.27 1.05 -11.72
N THR A 145 10.76 -0.15 -11.99
CA THR A 145 11.42 -1.42 -11.65
C THR A 145 11.94 -2.18 -12.85
N GLY A 146 11.52 -1.83 -14.06
CA GLY A 146 11.82 -2.57 -15.29
C GLY A 146 11.06 -3.91 -15.42
N SER A 147 10.03 -4.13 -14.58
CA SER A 147 9.17 -5.30 -14.61
C SER A 147 7.98 -5.11 -15.55
N THR A 148 7.18 -6.16 -15.75
CA THR A 148 5.88 -6.02 -16.42
C THR A 148 4.87 -5.32 -15.50
N PRO A 149 3.82 -4.65 -16.04
CA PRO A 149 2.76 -4.06 -15.21
C PRO A 149 2.07 -5.07 -14.28
N TYR A 150 1.95 -6.32 -14.70
CA TYR A 150 1.36 -7.37 -13.89
C TYR A 150 2.29 -7.76 -12.72
N GLU A 151 3.57 -8.00 -12.99
CA GLU A 151 4.56 -8.30 -11.96
C GLU A 151 4.71 -7.16 -10.96
N ALA A 152 4.67 -5.90 -11.42
CA ALA A 152 4.73 -4.73 -10.54
C ALA A 152 3.58 -4.66 -9.53
N LEU A 153 2.36 -5.08 -9.91
CA LEU A 153 1.24 -5.20 -8.98
C LEU A 153 1.31 -6.47 -8.14
N MET A 154 1.80 -7.56 -8.70
CA MET A 154 1.97 -8.84 -8.00
C MET A 154 2.99 -8.71 -6.87
N ASP A 155 4.05 -7.93 -7.04
CA ASP A 155 5.08 -7.66 -6.04
C ASP A 155 4.53 -7.07 -4.74
N LYS A 156 3.34 -6.45 -4.76
CA LYS A 156 2.63 -5.96 -3.56
C LYS A 156 2.16 -7.11 -2.65
N PHE A 157 1.99 -8.31 -3.18
CA PHE A 157 1.45 -9.49 -2.50
C PHE A 157 2.47 -10.61 -2.39
N GLU A 158 3.25 -10.82 -3.44
CA GLU A 158 4.27 -11.87 -3.55
C GLU A 158 5.60 -11.26 -4.00
N PRO A 159 6.34 -10.64 -3.08
CA PRO A 159 7.57 -9.92 -3.39
C PRO A 159 8.61 -10.78 -4.13
N GLY A 160 9.09 -10.28 -5.27
CA GLY A 160 10.09 -10.95 -6.09
C GLY A 160 9.59 -12.15 -6.90
N MET A 161 8.28 -12.44 -6.90
CA MET A 161 7.70 -13.51 -7.70
C MET A 161 7.62 -13.10 -9.18
N ALA A 162 8.15 -13.93 -10.07
CA ALA A 162 8.04 -13.73 -11.51
C ALA A 162 6.73 -14.33 -12.06
N GLU A 163 6.14 -13.68 -13.07
CA GLU A 163 4.94 -14.18 -13.76
C GLU A 163 5.17 -15.60 -14.34
N SER A 164 6.38 -15.88 -14.85
CA SER A 164 6.75 -17.18 -15.38
C SER A 164 6.64 -18.32 -14.34
N ALA A 165 6.93 -18.04 -13.06
CA ALA A 165 6.79 -19.01 -11.99
C ALA A 165 5.31 -19.35 -11.73
N ILE A 166 4.45 -18.33 -11.71
CA ILE A 166 2.99 -18.48 -11.56
C ILE A 166 2.41 -19.26 -12.76
N THR A 167 2.79 -18.89 -13.97
CA THR A 167 2.34 -19.59 -15.20
C THR A 167 2.77 -21.05 -15.19
N SER A 168 4.00 -21.36 -14.76
CA SER A 168 4.47 -22.74 -14.64
C SER A 168 3.73 -23.55 -13.57
N LEU A 169 3.22 -22.90 -12.53
CA LEU A 169 2.49 -23.57 -11.44
C LEU A 169 1.04 -23.90 -11.85
N PHE A 170 0.40 -23.04 -12.62
CA PHE A 170 -1.02 -23.15 -12.98
C PHE A 170 -1.28 -23.56 -14.43
N GLY A 171 -0.28 -23.56 -15.29
CA GLY A 171 -0.34 -24.01 -16.70
C GLY A 171 -0.05 -25.47 -16.80
#